data_6ab549912c0a1ad660a882e545af5fc4
#
_entry.id   6ab549912c0a1ad660a882e545af5fc4
#
_cell.length_a   1.000
_cell.length_b   1.000
_cell.length_c   1.000
_cell.angle_alpha   90.00
_cell.angle_beta   90.00
_cell.angle_gamma   90.00
#
_symmetry.space_group_name_H-M   'P 1'
#
loop_
_entity.id
_entity.type
_entity.pdbx_description
1 polymer ?
#
loop_
_entity_poly.entity_id
_entity_poly.type
_entity_poly.pdbx_seq_one_letter_code
_entity_poly.pdbx_strand_id
1 'polypeptide(L)'
;MKPLLLLAAVLAASFVCTAGDAATAAIEAGNLRQLLSVHRIYVDRLTGGDTAAQMRDILISSLAASKLFVLTEKEERADAVLRGAAEDLVFTETHQSSDGINAHMSLSNRTGAGNYGKGSAAGLGIGENESDHSAERRHEALAAVRLVNKEGDVIWSTTQESLGARFHGASADVAEKITSQLKEDFERASRAR
;
A
#
# COMPACT_ATOMS: atom_id res chain seq x y z
N MET A 1 26.48 -19.95 -58.83
CA MET A 1 27.28 -19.18 -57.87
C MET A 1 26.46 -18.02 -57.28
N LYS A 2 25.26 -18.23 -56.76
CA LYS A 2 24.38 -17.16 -56.22
C LYS A 2 23.60 -17.48 -54.93
N PRO A 3 23.84 -18.57 -54.18
CA PRO A 3 23.14 -18.73 -52.87
C PRO A 3 23.99 -18.39 -51.64
N LEU A 4 25.28 -18.03 -51.77
CA LEU A 4 26.17 -17.87 -50.62
C LEU A 4 26.13 -16.45 -49.99
N LEU A 5 25.56 -15.47 -50.69
CA LEU A 5 25.49 -14.05 -50.26
C LEU A 5 24.23 -13.73 -49.40
N LEU A 6 23.23 -14.60 -49.39
CA LEU A 6 21.99 -14.39 -48.62
C LEU A 6 22.06 -14.95 -47.19
N LEU A 7 23.05 -15.79 -46.87
CA LEU A 7 23.21 -16.36 -45.53
C LEU A 7 23.97 -15.45 -44.58
N ALA A 8 24.76 -14.49 -45.10
CA ALA A 8 25.55 -13.56 -44.30
C ALA A 8 24.74 -12.35 -43.74
N ALA A 9 23.58 -12.04 -44.31
CA ALA A 9 22.76 -10.91 -43.90
C ALA A 9 21.83 -11.19 -42.71
N VAL A 10 21.55 -12.47 -42.41
CA VAL A 10 20.64 -12.84 -41.29
C VAL A 10 21.38 -12.92 -39.95
N LEU A 11 22.71 -13.05 -39.93
CA LEU A 11 23.50 -13.17 -38.70
C LEU A 11 23.85 -11.80 -38.05
N ALA A 12 23.64 -10.69 -38.75
CA ALA A 12 23.98 -9.35 -38.23
C ALA A 12 22.84 -8.65 -37.45
N ALA A 13 21.62 -9.22 -37.45
CA ALA A 13 20.45 -8.58 -36.82
C ALA A 13 20.24 -8.97 -35.33
N SER A 14 21.05 -9.90 -34.77
CA SER A 14 20.82 -10.43 -33.41
C SER A 14 21.66 -9.76 -32.32
N PHE A 15 22.40 -8.67 -32.58
CA PHE A 15 23.36 -8.12 -31.63
C PHE A 15 23.02 -6.74 -31.04
N VAL A 16 21.80 -6.23 -31.26
CA VAL A 16 21.43 -4.86 -30.84
C VAL A 16 20.70 -4.80 -29.49
N CYS A 17 20.33 -5.93 -28.87
CA CYS A 17 19.47 -5.91 -27.67
C CYS A 17 20.22 -6.02 -26.32
N THR A 18 21.53 -6.14 -26.27
CA THR A 18 22.28 -6.42 -25.03
C THR A 18 22.96 -5.19 -24.39
N ALA A 19 23.07 -4.08 -25.09
CA ALA A 19 23.74 -2.88 -24.57
C ALA A 19 22.90 -2.13 -23.53
N GLY A 20 21.56 -2.14 -23.65
CA GLY A 20 20.65 -1.50 -22.69
C GLY A 20 20.65 -2.19 -21.33
N ASP A 21 20.59 -3.51 -21.32
CA ASP A 21 20.55 -4.32 -20.10
C ASP A 21 21.86 -4.21 -19.30
N ALA A 22 23.01 -4.17 -19.98
CA ALA A 22 24.31 -4.02 -19.33
C ALA A 22 24.51 -2.63 -18.70
N ALA A 23 24.03 -1.57 -19.33
CA ALA A 23 24.10 -0.22 -18.79
C ALA A 23 23.17 -0.07 -17.56
N THR A 24 21.97 -0.61 -17.61
CA THR A 24 21.01 -0.60 -16.49
C THR A 24 21.56 -1.38 -15.30
N ALA A 25 22.09 -2.57 -15.54
CA ALA A 25 22.73 -3.39 -14.50
C ALA A 25 23.95 -2.71 -13.86
N ALA A 26 24.73 -1.95 -14.65
CA ALA A 26 25.88 -1.20 -14.12
C ALA A 26 25.45 -0.04 -13.22
N ILE A 27 24.39 0.67 -13.56
CA ILE A 27 23.79 1.76 -12.74
C ILE A 27 23.23 1.18 -11.44
N GLU A 28 22.47 0.08 -11.51
CA GLU A 28 21.92 -0.60 -10.35
C GLU A 28 23.04 -1.08 -9.41
N ALA A 29 24.06 -1.73 -9.95
CA ALA A 29 25.21 -2.17 -9.18
C ALA A 29 25.97 -0.99 -8.54
N GLY A 30 26.03 0.16 -9.22
CA GLY A 30 26.61 1.40 -8.69
C GLY A 30 25.83 1.92 -7.49
N ASN A 31 24.52 2.02 -7.62
CA ASN A 31 23.61 2.45 -6.55
C ASN A 31 23.66 1.50 -5.34
N LEU A 32 23.63 0.20 -5.56
CA LEU A 32 23.77 -0.81 -4.50
C LEU A 32 25.10 -0.71 -3.74
N ARG A 33 26.20 -0.39 -4.44
CA ARG A 33 27.49 -0.16 -3.77
C ARG A 33 27.48 1.09 -2.90
N GLN A 34 26.83 2.16 -3.36
CA GLN A 34 26.67 3.38 -2.56
C GLN A 34 25.82 3.11 -1.32
N LEU A 35 24.77 2.28 -1.42
CA LEU A 35 23.95 1.88 -0.29
C LEU A 35 24.79 1.23 0.83
N LEU A 36 25.80 0.42 0.48
CA LEU A 36 26.72 -0.20 1.46
C LEU A 36 27.62 0.80 2.19
N SER A 37 27.81 1.99 1.67
CA SER A 37 28.62 3.05 2.32
C SER A 37 27.82 3.84 3.37
N VAL A 38 26.49 3.69 3.38
CA VAL A 38 25.59 4.37 4.32
C VAL A 38 25.61 3.66 5.66
N HIS A 39 25.96 4.37 6.73
CA HIS A 39 25.93 3.85 8.10
C HIS A 39 24.91 4.60 8.95
N ARG A 40 24.66 5.85 8.64
CA ARG A 40 23.78 6.73 9.40
C ARG A 40 22.75 7.39 8.52
N ILE A 41 21.47 7.28 8.90
CA ILE A 41 20.35 7.82 8.14
C ILE A 41 19.59 8.84 8.99
N TYR A 42 19.25 9.96 8.37
CA TYR A 42 18.24 10.90 8.84
C TYR A 42 16.93 10.67 8.08
N VAL A 43 15.81 10.56 8.78
CA VAL A 43 14.48 10.48 8.17
C VAL A 43 13.88 11.88 8.18
N ASP A 44 13.78 12.48 7.01
CA ASP A 44 13.21 13.80 6.82
C ASP A 44 11.68 13.78 6.99
N ARG A 45 11.07 14.96 7.03
CA ARG A 45 9.62 15.08 7.03
C ARG A 45 9.05 14.50 5.74
N LEU A 46 8.11 13.60 5.88
CA LEU A 46 7.36 13.10 4.72
C LEU A 46 6.33 14.16 4.31
N THR A 47 6.19 14.38 3.01
CA THR A 47 5.12 15.19 2.43
C THR A 47 3.87 14.35 2.26
N GLY A 48 2.68 14.98 2.28
CA GLY A 48 1.39 14.30 2.15
C GLY A 48 0.36 14.85 3.12
N GLY A 49 -0.67 14.10 3.41
CA GLY A 49 -1.73 14.51 4.31
C GLY A 49 -1.31 14.61 5.78
N ASP A 50 -2.30 14.83 6.65
CA ASP A 50 -2.10 15.00 8.10
C ASP A 50 -1.45 13.79 8.78
N THR A 51 -1.53 12.62 8.14
CA THR A 51 -0.99 11.35 8.63
C THR A 51 0.49 11.14 8.29
N ALA A 52 1.08 11.97 7.43
CA ALA A 52 2.47 11.83 6.98
C ALA A 52 3.48 11.90 8.16
N ALA A 53 3.21 12.73 9.16
CA ALA A 53 4.06 12.83 10.36
C ALA A 53 4.02 11.54 11.19
N GLN A 54 2.84 10.94 11.36
CA GLN A 54 2.69 9.67 12.07
C GLN A 54 3.34 8.52 11.30
N MET A 55 3.20 8.48 9.96
CA MET A 55 3.87 7.52 9.09
C MET A 55 5.40 7.62 9.24
N ARG A 56 5.95 8.85 9.31
CA ARG A 56 7.38 9.07 9.57
C ARG A 56 7.83 8.41 10.88
N ASP A 57 7.09 8.61 11.97
CA ASP A 57 7.44 8.04 13.27
C ASP A 57 7.36 6.51 13.29
N ILE A 58 6.37 5.93 12.60
CA ILE A 58 6.23 4.48 12.41
C ILE A 58 7.42 3.95 11.60
N LEU A 59 7.80 4.64 10.51
CA LEU A 59 8.93 4.28 9.66
C LEU A 59 10.26 4.35 10.44
N ILE A 60 10.48 5.39 11.25
CA ILE A 60 11.65 5.48 12.15
C ILE A 60 11.70 4.28 13.08
N SER A 61 10.57 3.91 13.69
CA SER A 61 10.49 2.75 14.59
C SER A 61 10.82 1.45 13.87
N SER A 62 10.30 1.23 12.67
CA SER A 62 10.57 0.05 11.85
C SER A 62 12.04 -0.03 11.43
N LEU A 63 12.62 1.08 10.96
CA LEU A 63 14.04 1.18 10.61
C LEU A 63 14.95 0.93 11.81
N ALA A 64 14.60 1.48 12.99
CA ALA A 64 15.34 1.24 14.23
C ALA A 64 15.33 -0.24 14.64
N ALA A 65 14.19 -0.92 14.47
CA ALA A 65 14.03 -2.34 14.76
C ALA A 65 14.87 -3.22 13.81
N SER A 66 15.10 -2.80 12.57
CA SER A 66 15.89 -3.54 11.58
C SER A 66 17.39 -3.62 11.94
N LYS A 67 17.91 -2.67 12.72
CA LYS A 67 19.33 -2.53 13.12
C LYS A 67 20.30 -2.44 11.96
N LEU A 68 19.84 -2.05 10.78
CA LEU A 68 20.69 -1.90 9.59
C LEU A 68 21.54 -0.64 9.66
N PHE A 69 20.95 0.46 10.18
CA PHE A 69 21.55 1.78 10.19
C PHE A 69 21.45 2.43 11.57
N VAL A 70 22.35 3.36 11.84
CA VAL A 70 22.22 4.28 12.96
C VAL A 70 21.29 5.41 12.56
N LEU A 71 20.16 5.58 13.25
CA LEU A 71 19.27 6.70 13.02
C LEU A 71 19.75 7.94 13.77
N THR A 72 19.62 9.09 13.14
CA THR A 72 20.00 10.40 13.73
C THR A 72 18.89 11.43 13.51
N GLU A 73 18.69 12.31 14.49
CA GLU A 73 17.78 13.44 14.36
C GLU A 73 18.49 14.71 13.79
N LYS A 74 19.77 14.60 13.45
CA LYS A 74 20.56 15.68 12.86
C LYS A 74 20.96 15.34 11.44
N GLU A 75 20.41 16.09 10.47
CA GLU A 75 20.68 15.88 9.03
C GLU A 75 22.19 15.98 8.73
N GLU A 76 22.90 16.95 9.37
CA GLU A 76 24.33 17.18 9.11
C GLU A 76 25.21 15.99 9.50
N ARG A 77 24.71 15.08 10.35
CA ARG A 77 25.44 13.88 10.81
C ARG A 77 25.07 12.64 10.04
N ALA A 78 24.12 12.73 9.14
CA ALA A 78 23.69 11.61 8.33
C ALA A 78 24.62 11.41 7.13
N ASP A 79 24.79 10.14 6.71
CA ASP A 79 25.45 9.80 5.45
C ASP A 79 24.45 9.86 4.29
N ALA A 80 23.18 9.59 4.59
CA ALA A 80 22.08 9.72 3.64
C ALA A 80 20.79 10.17 4.34
N VAL A 81 19.90 10.78 3.57
CA VAL A 81 18.61 11.30 4.00
C VAL A 81 17.50 10.51 3.34
N LEU A 82 16.59 9.96 4.15
CA LEU A 82 15.36 9.33 3.66
C LEU A 82 14.29 10.40 3.51
N ARG A 83 13.82 10.63 2.29
CA ARG A 83 12.78 11.61 1.93
C ARG A 83 11.66 10.94 1.17
N GLY A 84 10.47 11.53 1.20
CA GLY A 84 9.36 10.99 0.43
C GLY A 84 8.03 11.64 0.74
N ALA A 85 6.98 10.97 0.27
CA ALA A 85 5.60 11.31 0.54
C ALA A 85 4.88 10.09 1.14
N ALA A 86 3.92 10.36 2.01
CA ALA A 86 3.05 9.34 2.57
C ALA A 86 1.63 9.87 2.68
N GLU A 87 0.68 9.07 2.28
CA GLU A 87 -0.75 9.37 2.35
C GLU A 87 -1.47 8.20 3.01
N ASP A 88 -2.50 8.52 3.77
CA ASP A 88 -3.47 7.56 4.29
C ASP A 88 -4.86 8.02 3.86
N LEU A 89 -5.48 7.22 3.01
CA LEU A 89 -6.82 7.45 2.50
C LEU A 89 -7.80 6.62 3.32
N VAL A 90 -8.82 7.26 3.84
CA VAL A 90 -9.89 6.59 4.60
C VAL A 90 -11.09 6.42 3.70
N PHE A 91 -11.43 5.19 3.37
CA PHE A 91 -12.66 4.84 2.67
C PHE A 91 -13.70 4.36 3.67
N THR A 92 -14.89 4.94 3.62
CA THR A 92 -16.03 4.45 4.39
C THR A 92 -16.93 3.69 3.43
N GLU A 93 -16.92 2.37 3.48
CA GLU A 93 -17.92 1.56 2.78
C GLU A 93 -19.17 1.44 3.67
N THR A 94 -20.25 2.04 3.23
CA THR A 94 -21.55 1.89 3.87
C THR A 94 -22.29 0.75 3.19
N HIS A 95 -22.32 -0.42 3.81
CA HIS A 95 -23.19 -1.51 3.37
C HIS A 95 -24.59 -1.25 3.90
N GLN A 96 -25.46 -0.80 3.02
CA GLN A 96 -26.89 -0.67 3.29
C GLN A 96 -27.58 -1.92 2.75
N SER A 97 -27.70 -2.97 3.57
CA SER A 97 -28.56 -4.09 3.25
C SER A 97 -29.98 -3.71 3.65
N SER A 98 -30.79 -3.33 2.69
CA SER A 98 -32.24 -3.19 2.85
C SER A 98 -32.89 -4.55 2.58
N ASP A 99 -32.97 -5.40 3.58
CA ASP A 99 -33.88 -6.52 3.55
C ASP A 99 -35.30 -5.96 3.76
N GLY A 100 -35.92 -5.60 2.63
CA GLY A 100 -37.31 -5.19 2.58
C GLY A 100 -38.22 -6.39 2.85
N ILE A 101 -38.62 -6.59 4.08
CA ILE A 101 -39.78 -7.46 4.38
C ILE A 101 -41.04 -6.66 3.95
N ASN A 102 -41.55 -6.99 2.75
CA ASN A 102 -42.82 -6.56 2.29
C ASN A 102 -43.91 -7.24 3.14
N ALA A 103 -44.36 -6.59 4.20
CA ALA A 103 -45.55 -6.98 4.93
C ALA A 103 -46.76 -6.61 4.07
N HIS A 104 -47.27 -7.54 3.29
CA HIS A 104 -48.58 -7.40 2.65
C HIS A 104 -49.64 -7.49 3.72
N MET A 105 -50.21 -6.33 4.09
CA MET A 105 -51.44 -6.27 4.84
C MET A 105 -52.63 -6.50 3.87
N SER A 106 -53.05 -7.75 3.73
CA SER A 106 -54.27 -8.08 3.01
C SER A 106 -55.46 -7.84 3.90
N LEU A 107 -56.13 -6.70 3.74
CA LEU A 107 -57.47 -6.50 4.26
C LEU A 107 -58.42 -7.34 3.42
N SER A 108 -58.75 -8.53 3.80
CA SER A 108 -59.84 -9.27 3.22
C SER A 108 -61.14 -8.84 3.90
N ASN A 109 -61.87 -7.94 3.25
CA ASN A 109 -63.22 -7.61 3.62
C ASN A 109 -64.15 -8.73 3.17
N ARG A 110 -64.44 -9.67 4.10
CA ARG A 110 -65.40 -10.74 3.88
C ARG A 110 -66.75 -10.28 4.46
N THR A 111 -67.57 -9.73 3.61
CA THR A 111 -69.02 -9.58 3.91
C THR A 111 -69.67 -10.94 3.68
N GLY A 112 -69.87 -11.67 4.76
CA GLY A 112 -70.68 -12.86 4.81
C GLY A 112 -71.68 -12.77 5.97
N ALA A 113 -72.94 -12.74 5.63
CA ALA A 113 -74.04 -12.70 6.60
C ALA A 113 -74.01 -14.00 7.44
N GLY A 114 -74.07 -13.87 8.77
CA GLY A 114 -74.16 -15.02 9.68
C GLY A 114 -73.70 -14.67 11.07
N ASN A 115 -74.63 -14.42 11.87
CA ASN A 115 -74.75 -14.21 13.30
C ASN A 115 -73.67 -14.82 14.22
N TYR A 116 -73.35 -14.07 15.31
CA TYR A 116 -72.63 -14.40 16.52
C TYR A 116 -71.07 -14.46 16.50
N GLY A 117 -70.53 -13.49 17.22
CA GLY A 117 -69.17 -13.55 17.75
C GLY A 117 -68.33 -12.30 17.51
N LYS A 118 -68.49 -11.26 18.36
CA LYS A 118 -67.50 -10.17 18.46
C LYS A 118 -66.22 -10.71 19.04
N GLY A 119 -65.18 -10.80 18.24
CA GLY A 119 -63.81 -11.01 18.67
C GLY A 119 -62.90 -10.12 17.83
N SER A 120 -62.57 -8.92 18.33
CA SER A 120 -61.54 -8.08 17.76
C SER A 120 -60.19 -8.54 18.31
N ALA A 121 -59.47 -9.33 17.55
CA ALA A 121 -58.06 -9.59 17.83
C ALA A 121 -57.23 -8.56 17.04
N ALA A 122 -56.81 -7.49 17.73
CA ALA A 122 -55.78 -6.62 17.23
C ALA A 122 -54.41 -7.26 17.51
N GLY A 123 -53.85 -7.93 16.53
CA GLY A 123 -52.47 -8.42 16.57
C GLY A 123 -51.53 -7.26 16.27
N LEU A 124 -50.94 -6.64 17.26
CA LEU A 124 -49.81 -5.76 17.11
C LEU A 124 -48.57 -6.60 16.82
N GLY A 125 -48.25 -6.80 15.55
CA GLY A 125 -46.96 -7.32 15.14
C GLY A 125 -45.92 -6.20 15.26
N ILE A 126 -45.15 -6.21 16.34
CA ILE A 126 -43.96 -5.35 16.44
C ILE A 126 -42.90 -6.01 15.55
N GLY A 127 -42.75 -5.49 14.33
CA GLY A 127 -41.58 -5.80 13.51
C GLY A 127 -40.43 -4.96 14.03
N GLU A 128 -39.49 -5.56 14.73
CA GLU A 128 -38.20 -4.94 15.02
C GLU A 128 -37.47 -4.79 13.69
N ASN A 129 -37.40 -3.54 13.20
CA ASN A 129 -36.50 -3.16 12.14
C ASN A 129 -35.10 -3.04 12.75
N GLU A 130 -34.36 -4.12 12.79
CA GLU A 130 -32.93 -4.11 13.08
C GLU A 130 -32.23 -3.69 11.78
N SER A 131 -32.01 -2.39 11.61
CA SER A 131 -31.17 -1.88 10.54
C SER A 131 -29.72 -1.94 11.03
N ASP A 132 -29.03 -3.02 10.69
CA ASP A 132 -27.58 -3.12 10.87
C ASP A 132 -26.88 -2.16 9.91
N HIS A 133 -26.53 -0.99 10.42
CA HIS A 133 -25.61 -0.08 9.77
C HIS A 133 -24.18 -0.48 10.15
N SER A 134 -23.57 -1.40 9.43
CA SER A 134 -22.16 -1.63 9.54
C SER A 134 -21.39 -0.70 8.61
N ALA A 135 -20.82 0.35 9.16
CA ALA A 135 -19.87 1.19 8.46
C ALA A 135 -18.46 0.60 8.64
N GLU A 136 -17.95 -0.09 7.64
CA GLU A 136 -16.58 -0.58 7.64
C GLU A 136 -15.65 0.54 7.14
N ARG A 137 -14.72 0.97 8.00
CA ARG A 137 -13.67 1.91 7.62
C ARG A 137 -12.47 1.14 7.11
N ARG A 138 -12.12 1.35 5.85
CA ARG A 138 -10.87 0.85 5.27
C ARG A 138 -9.87 1.98 5.18
N HIS A 139 -8.66 1.70 5.60
CA HIS A 139 -7.52 2.57 5.46
C HIS A 139 -6.62 2.04 4.36
N GLU A 140 -6.28 2.90 3.42
CA GLU A 140 -5.28 2.64 2.39
C GLU A 140 -4.08 3.54 2.66
N ALA A 141 -2.99 2.94 3.08
CA ALA A 141 -1.74 3.65 3.32
C ALA A 141 -0.81 3.46 2.13
N LEU A 142 -0.28 4.57 1.63
CA LEU A 142 0.70 4.61 0.55
C LEU A 142 1.91 5.43 1.01
N ALA A 143 3.12 4.93 0.76
CA ALA A 143 4.32 5.72 0.93
C ALA A 143 5.31 5.48 -0.20
N ALA A 144 5.80 6.58 -0.78
CA ALA A 144 6.88 6.61 -1.75
C ALA A 144 8.09 7.29 -1.11
N VAL A 145 9.15 6.53 -0.90
CA VAL A 145 10.37 7.00 -0.23
C VAL A 145 11.61 6.79 -1.08
N ARG A 146 12.61 7.66 -0.88
CA ARG A 146 13.91 7.59 -1.52
C ARG A 146 15.03 7.91 -0.55
N LEU A 147 16.13 7.25 -0.68
CA LEU A 147 17.35 7.52 0.06
C LEU A 147 18.31 8.34 -0.82
N VAL A 148 18.70 9.51 -0.32
CA VAL A 148 19.53 10.48 -1.03
C VAL A 148 20.86 10.61 -0.30
N ASN A 149 21.98 10.49 -1.01
CA ASN A 149 23.30 10.66 -0.45
C ASN A 149 23.67 12.15 -0.26
N LYS A 150 24.87 12.43 0.25
CA LYS A 150 25.36 13.82 0.47
C LYS A 150 25.56 14.60 -0.82
N GLU A 151 25.78 13.91 -1.92
CA GLU A 151 25.98 14.47 -3.26
C GLU A 151 24.64 14.85 -3.91
N GLY A 152 23.50 14.40 -3.32
CA GLY A 152 22.18 14.65 -3.85
C GLY A 152 21.66 13.55 -4.77
N ASP A 153 22.39 12.46 -4.94
CA ASP A 153 21.98 11.34 -5.77
C ASP A 153 20.99 10.44 -5.04
N VAL A 154 19.98 9.97 -5.76
CA VAL A 154 19.05 8.95 -5.27
C VAL A 154 19.71 7.59 -5.41
N ILE A 155 20.13 7.03 -4.28
CA ILE A 155 20.83 5.73 -4.24
C ILE A 155 19.90 4.54 -4.01
N TRP A 156 18.66 4.79 -3.56
CA TRP A 156 17.64 3.78 -3.37
C TRP A 156 16.25 4.43 -3.33
N SER A 157 15.23 3.72 -3.79
CA SER A 157 13.84 4.19 -3.70
C SER A 157 12.87 3.02 -3.73
N THR A 158 11.71 3.20 -3.10
CA THR A 158 10.59 2.25 -3.16
C THR A 158 9.27 2.96 -2.98
N THR A 159 8.21 2.35 -3.49
CA THR A 159 6.82 2.72 -3.22
C THR A 159 6.10 1.50 -2.70
N GLN A 160 5.46 1.65 -1.54
CA GLN A 160 4.73 0.56 -0.88
C GLN A 160 3.33 1.03 -0.53
N GLU A 161 2.39 0.12 -0.66
CA GLU A 161 0.99 0.32 -0.32
C GLU A 161 0.46 -0.80 0.58
N SER A 162 -0.55 -0.49 1.37
CA SER A 162 -1.26 -1.47 2.17
C SER A 162 -2.71 -1.07 2.39
N LEU A 163 -3.56 -2.08 2.36
CA LEU A 163 -4.98 -1.98 2.70
C LEU A 163 -5.20 -2.59 4.08
N GLY A 164 -5.82 -1.87 4.99
CA GLY A 164 -6.09 -2.35 6.34
C GLY A 164 -7.40 -1.80 6.91
N ALA A 165 -7.99 -2.52 7.85
CA ALA A 165 -9.20 -2.08 8.54
C ALA A 165 -8.92 -0.95 9.56
N ARG A 166 -7.64 -0.68 9.87
CA ARG A 166 -7.22 0.33 10.86
C ARG A 166 -6.00 1.07 10.36
N PHE A 167 -5.93 2.37 10.62
CA PHE A 167 -4.79 3.22 10.30
C PHE A 167 -3.44 2.63 10.74
N HIS A 168 -3.29 2.31 12.00
CA HIS A 168 -2.03 1.75 12.51
C HIS A 168 -1.64 0.42 11.86
N GLY A 169 -2.62 -0.38 11.39
CA GLY A 169 -2.34 -1.62 10.68
C GLY A 169 -1.76 -1.37 9.29
N ALA A 170 -2.41 -0.52 8.49
CA ALA A 170 -1.97 -0.22 7.12
C ALA A 170 -0.62 0.52 7.10
N SER A 171 -0.47 1.55 7.94
CA SER A 171 0.77 2.34 8.02
C SER A 171 1.96 1.54 8.57
N ALA A 172 1.73 0.65 9.55
CA ALA A 172 2.78 -0.22 10.08
C ALA A 172 3.22 -1.25 9.03
N ASP A 173 2.29 -1.82 8.28
CA ASP A 173 2.59 -2.76 7.20
C ASP A 173 3.40 -2.10 6.08
N VAL A 174 3.04 -0.87 5.67
CA VAL A 174 3.82 -0.09 4.70
C VAL A 174 5.24 0.16 5.21
N ALA A 175 5.41 0.58 6.46
CA ALA A 175 6.73 0.82 7.03
C ALA A 175 7.56 -0.46 7.14
N GLU A 176 6.94 -1.59 7.46
CA GLU A 176 7.59 -2.89 7.48
C GLU A 176 8.01 -3.34 6.08
N LYS A 177 7.15 -3.19 5.06
CA LYS A 177 7.48 -3.48 3.66
C LYS A 177 8.64 -2.64 3.16
N ILE A 178 8.65 -1.32 3.45
CA ILE A 178 9.77 -0.42 3.11
C ILE A 178 11.06 -0.91 3.75
N THR A 179 11.02 -1.20 5.05
CA THR A 179 12.20 -1.62 5.82
C THR A 179 12.71 -2.98 5.37
N SER A 180 11.82 -3.93 5.08
CA SER A 180 12.17 -5.26 4.57
C SER A 180 12.80 -5.18 3.19
N GLN A 181 12.23 -4.39 2.28
CA GLN A 181 12.80 -4.16 0.95
C GLN A 181 14.20 -3.55 1.03
N LEU A 182 14.37 -2.53 1.88
CA LEU A 182 15.68 -1.90 2.09
C LEU A 182 16.71 -2.89 2.64
N LYS A 183 16.30 -3.76 3.56
CA LYS A 183 17.14 -4.82 4.11
C LYS A 183 17.55 -5.83 3.05
N GLU A 184 16.62 -6.31 2.25
CA GLU A 184 16.88 -7.25 1.17
C GLU A 184 17.86 -6.69 0.14
N ASP A 185 17.68 -5.42 -0.25
CA ASP A 185 18.56 -4.75 -1.19
C ASP A 185 19.95 -4.52 -0.61
N PHE A 186 20.06 -4.18 0.67
CA PHE A 186 21.34 -4.06 1.38
C PHE A 186 22.05 -5.41 1.46
N GLU A 187 21.35 -6.49 1.77
CA GLU A 187 21.91 -7.84 1.79
C GLU A 187 22.33 -8.32 0.39
N ARG A 188 21.53 -7.96 -0.65
CA ARG A 188 21.88 -8.22 -2.05
C ARG A 188 23.17 -7.51 -2.43
N ALA A 189 23.28 -6.24 -2.08
CA ALA A 189 24.50 -5.45 -2.29
C ALA A 189 25.71 -6.05 -1.60
N SER A 190 25.55 -6.53 -0.36
CA SER A 190 26.62 -7.17 0.41
C SER A 190 27.14 -8.45 -0.23
N ARG A 191 26.24 -9.25 -0.83
CA ARG A 191 26.59 -10.51 -1.50
C ARG A 191 27.25 -10.30 -2.86
N ALA A 192 27.02 -9.17 -3.50
CA ALA A 192 27.60 -8.81 -4.81
C ALA A 192 29.01 -8.20 -4.71
N ARG A 193 29.54 -8.02 -3.50
CA ARG A 193 30.87 -7.47 -3.21
C ARG A 193 31.94 -8.54 -3.21
#